data_d8d4c59c3778d0d233f0924efeddbbe2
#
_entry.id   d8d4c59c3778d0d233f0924efeddbbe2
#
_cell.length_a   1.000
_cell.length_b   1.000
_cell.length_c   1.000
_cell.angle_alpha   90.00
_cell.angle_beta   90.00
_cell.angle_gamma   90.00
#
_symmetry.space_group_name_H-M   'P 1'
#
loop_
_entity.id
_entity.type
_entity.pdbx_description
1 polymer ?
#
loop_
_entity_poly.entity_id
_entity_poly.type
_entity_poly.pdbx_seq_one_letter_code
_entity_poly.pdbx_strand_id
1 'polypeptide(L)'
;VFGYSQSAVVATMEKRALAAQYPAGTGPEVSFVLIANPNRPNGGILERFKGVYVPVLGVTGSGATPTDTQYQTVDISRQYDGWSDFPTNPLNVVADLNAGMGILYLHGGYGSFGMSDAILQDQYGDTTYYLIPTRTLPLLIPVAQVPVVGPVLADTLDPVTRVLVEAGYNRTVSPGTPTKAQFTYFPNPVALGTNLAVAVPTGVDNGVSDVTGTRPPGTQRPGPDGAGGPAEVAATE
;
A
#
# COMPACT_ATOMS: atom_id res chain seq x y z
N VAL A 1 9.65 -21.01 -3.51
CA VAL A 1 8.97 -20.43 -4.70
C VAL A 1 9.03 -18.91 -4.56
N PHE A 2 9.49 -18.24 -5.60
CA PHE A 2 9.55 -16.77 -5.66
C PHE A 2 8.60 -16.26 -6.74
N GLY A 3 7.76 -15.26 -6.39
CA GLY A 3 6.85 -14.61 -7.32
C GLY A 3 6.90 -13.10 -7.20
N TYR A 4 7.04 -12.40 -8.34
CA TYR A 4 6.96 -10.95 -8.42
C TYR A 4 5.84 -10.56 -9.41
N SER A 5 4.91 -9.68 -8.97
CA SER A 5 3.84 -9.18 -9.83
C SER A 5 2.98 -10.35 -10.40
N GLN A 6 2.91 -10.51 -11.70
CA GLN A 6 2.19 -11.60 -12.35
C GLN A 6 2.65 -13.00 -11.88
N SER A 7 3.95 -13.19 -11.65
CA SER A 7 4.43 -14.48 -11.13
C SER A 7 4.05 -14.71 -9.66
N ALA A 8 3.73 -13.67 -8.88
CA ALA A 8 3.12 -13.83 -7.56
C ALA A 8 1.68 -14.37 -7.66
N VAL A 9 0.95 -14.01 -8.73
CA VAL A 9 -0.37 -14.63 -9.01
C VAL A 9 -0.21 -16.10 -9.31
N VAL A 10 0.77 -16.48 -10.14
CA VAL A 10 1.07 -17.90 -10.45
C VAL A 10 1.47 -18.64 -9.17
N ALA A 11 2.35 -18.06 -8.35
CA ALA A 11 2.75 -18.64 -7.07
C ALA A 11 1.57 -18.80 -6.09
N THR A 12 0.63 -17.86 -6.09
CA THR A 12 -0.63 -17.99 -5.32
C THR A 12 -1.47 -19.16 -5.80
N MET A 13 -1.57 -19.36 -7.12
CA MET A 13 -2.30 -20.51 -7.68
C MET A 13 -1.61 -21.82 -7.29
N GLU A 14 -0.29 -21.87 -7.35
CA GLU A 14 0.49 -23.03 -6.92
C GLU A 14 0.31 -23.31 -5.43
N LYS A 15 0.38 -22.28 -4.57
CA LYS A 15 0.13 -22.45 -3.13
C LYS A 15 -1.25 -23.05 -2.85
N ARG A 16 -2.29 -22.61 -3.57
CA ARG A 16 -3.65 -23.16 -3.48
C ARG A 16 -3.69 -24.62 -3.92
N ALA A 17 -3.05 -24.94 -5.04
CA ALA A 17 -3.01 -26.30 -5.58
C ALA A 17 -2.31 -27.27 -4.63
N LEU A 18 -1.15 -26.88 -4.10
CA LEU A 18 -0.41 -27.68 -3.13
C LEU A 18 -1.21 -27.88 -1.83
N ALA A 19 -1.86 -26.84 -1.31
CA ALA A 19 -2.70 -26.95 -0.12
C ALA A 19 -3.91 -27.86 -0.32
N ALA A 20 -4.48 -27.87 -1.52
CA ALA A 20 -5.59 -28.77 -1.86
C ALA A 20 -5.15 -30.21 -2.08
N GLN A 21 -3.95 -30.42 -2.61
CA GLN A 21 -3.42 -31.74 -2.96
C GLN A 21 -2.85 -32.47 -1.75
N TYR A 22 -2.22 -31.76 -0.82
CA TYR A 22 -1.49 -32.36 0.30
C TYR A 22 -2.09 -31.95 1.64
N PRO A 23 -2.58 -32.92 2.43
CA PRO A 23 -2.97 -32.67 3.82
C PRO A 23 -1.83 -32.09 4.66
N ALA A 24 -2.17 -31.39 5.72
CA ALA A 24 -1.19 -30.76 6.62
C ALA A 24 -0.14 -31.78 7.13
N GLY A 25 1.13 -31.42 7.05
CA GLY A 25 2.26 -32.28 7.43
C GLY A 25 2.68 -33.29 6.35
N THR A 26 2.11 -33.21 5.15
CA THR A 26 2.50 -34.02 4.00
C THR A 26 2.84 -33.14 2.78
N GLY A 27 3.39 -33.73 1.73
CA GLY A 27 3.76 -33.00 0.52
C GLY A 27 5.18 -32.42 0.55
N PRO A 28 5.53 -31.59 -0.45
CA PRO A 28 6.86 -31.04 -0.57
C PRO A 28 7.14 -29.94 0.49
N GLU A 29 8.36 -29.87 0.98
CA GLU A 29 8.84 -28.75 1.80
C GLU A 29 9.14 -27.54 0.91
N VAL A 30 8.22 -26.62 0.82
CA VAL A 30 8.36 -25.37 0.07
C VAL A 30 7.90 -24.18 0.88
N SER A 31 8.50 -23.03 0.63
CA SER A 31 8.06 -21.72 1.13
C SER A 31 7.86 -20.77 -0.03
N PHE A 32 7.13 -19.68 0.21
CA PHE A 32 6.80 -18.69 -0.80
C PHE A 32 7.34 -17.32 -0.41
N VAL A 33 7.86 -16.59 -1.39
CA VAL A 33 8.16 -15.16 -1.28
C VAL A 33 7.40 -14.48 -2.41
N LEU A 34 6.48 -13.62 -2.04
CA LEU A 34 5.59 -12.89 -2.94
C LEU A 34 5.90 -11.41 -2.87
N ILE A 35 6.27 -10.80 -3.99
CA ILE A 35 6.57 -9.38 -4.08
C ILE A 35 5.56 -8.72 -5.02
N ALA A 36 5.05 -7.54 -4.63
CA ALA A 36 4.04 -6.82 -5.42
C ALA A 36 2.85 -7.70 -5.80
N ASN A 37 2.34 -8.46 -4.84
CA ASN A 37 1.36 -9.52 -5.03
C ASN A 37 -0.06 -8.98 -5.30
N PRO A 38 -0.62 -9.12 -6.51
CA PRO A 38 -1.98 -8.69 -6.80
C PRO A 38 -3.06 -9.47 -6.03
N ASN A 39 -2.71 -10.62 -5.45
CA ASN A 39 -3.57 -11.43 -4.60
C ASN A 39 -3.35 -11.19 -3.09
N ARG A 40 -2.61 -10.12 -2.69
CA ARG A 40 -2.45 -9.75 -1.28
C ARG A 40 -3.83 -9.64 -0.62
N PRO A 41 -4.09 -10.27 0.53
CA PRO A 41 -5.44 -10.37 1.08
C PRO A 41 -6.07 -9.01 1.40
N ASN A 42 -5.35 -8.08 2.04
CA ASN A 42 -5.79 -6.69 2.17
C ASN A 42 -4.86 -5.77 1.38
N GLY A 43 -5.28 -5.37 0.19
CA GLY A 43 -4.54 -4.48 -0.70
C GLY A 43 -4.42 -5.00 -2.13
N GLY A 44 -4.37 -6.30 -2.35
CA GLY A 44 -4.26 -6.86 -3.69
C GLY A 44 -5.50 -6.58 -4.56
N ILE A 45 -5.29 -5.99 -5.74
CA ILE A 45 -6.39 -5.63 -6.64
C ILE A 45 -7.24 -6.82 -7.07
N LEU A 46 -6.65 -8.02 -7.17
CA LEU A 46 -7.36 -9.25 -7.54
C LEU A 46 -8.20 -9.81 -6.39
N GLU A 47 -7.94 -9.43 -5.14
CA GLU A 47 -8.86 -9.68 -4.03
C GLU A 47 -9.90 -8.56 -3.91
N ARG A 48 -9.52 -7.29 -4.07
CA ARG A 48 -10.48 -6.17 -4.06
C ARG A 48 -11.66 -6.42 -5.01
N PHE A 49 -11.35 -6.91 -6.20
CA PHE A 49 -12.35 -7.18 -7.24
C PHE A 49 -12.54 -8.69 -7.52
N LYS A 50 -12.48 -9.49 -6.46
CA LYS A 50 -12.68 -10.95 -6.57
C LYS A 50 -13.97 -11.31 -7.31
N GLY A 51 -13.84 -12.10 -8.37
CA GLY A 51 -14.93 -12.58 -9.22
C GLY A 51 -15.32 -11.58 -10.31
N VAL A 52 -14.76 -10.37 -10.36
CA VAL A 52 -15.03 -9.38 -11.40
C VAL A 52 -14.04 -9.59 -12.55
N TYR A 53 -14.55 -9.65 -13.78
CA TYR A 53 -13.72 -9.64 -14.98
C TYR A 53 -13.46 -8.20 -15.43
N VAL A 54 -12.20 -7.85 -15.62
CA VAL A 54 -11.77 -6.52 -16.10
C VAL A 54 -11.33 -6.65 -17.56
N PRO A 55 -12.18 -6.28 -18.55
CA PRO A 55 -11.91 -6.54 -19.98
C PRO A 55 -10.64 -5.86 -20.48
N VAL A 56 -10.36 -4.64 -20.01
CA VAL A 56 -9.17 -3.87 -20.43
C VAL A 56 -7.87 -4.56 -20.05
N LEU A 57 -7.86 -5.29 -18.91
CA LEU A 57 -6.69 -6.01 -18.42
C LEU A 57 -6.70 -7.49 -18.81
N GLY A 58 -7.82 -7.99 -19.33
CA GLY A 58 -7.99 -9.41 -19.64
C GLY A 58 -7.91 -10.34 -18.43
N VAL A 59 -8.16 -9.83 -17.22
CA VAL A 59 -8.02 -10.59 -15.97
C VAL A 59 -9.30 -10.64 -15.17
N THR A 60 -9.49 -11.76 -14.48
CA THR A 60 -10.55 -11.92 -13.46
C THR A 60 -9.93 -11.85 -12.06
N GLY A 61 -10.57 -11.13 -11.16
CA GLY A 61 -10.16 -11.09 -9.75
C GLY A 61 -10.17 -12.50 -9.15
N SER A 62 -8.98 -13.05 -8.94
CA SER A 62 -8.77 -14.46 -8.53
C SER A 62 -8.83 -14.67 -7.02
N GLY A 63 -9.01 -13.59 -6.24
CA GLY A 63 -9.12 -13.66 -4.79
C GLY A 63 -7.78 -13.69 -4.06
N ALA A 64 -7.83 -13.73 -2.72
CA ALA A 64 -6.66 -13.63 -1.84
C ALA A 64 -5.73 -14.85 -1.93
N THR A 65 -4.43 -14.64 -1.73
CA THR A 65 -3.49 -15.70 -1.38
C THR A 65 -3.94 -16.35 -0.07
N PRO A 66 -4.06 -17.69 0.03
CA PRO A 66 -4.45 -18.36 1.26
C PRO A 66 -3.40 -18.15 2.38
N THR A 67 -3.88 -18.07 3.62
CA THR A 67 -3.05 -17.83 4.81
C THR A 67 -3.21 -18.91 5.88
N ASP A 68 -3.92 -19.95 5.56
CA ASP A 68 -4.28 -21.08 6.43
C ASP A 68 -3.72 -22.42 5.90
N THR A 69 -2.53 -22.36 5.30
CA THR A 69 -1.85 -23.52 4.74
C THR A 69 -0.65 -23.95 5.59
N GLN A 70 0.00 -25.05 5.20
CA GLN A 70 1.28 -25.47 5.79
C GLN A 70 2.50 -24.76 5.19
N TYR A 71 2.31 -23.91 4.17
CA TYR A 71 3.39 -23.33 3.37
C TYR A 71 3.69 -21.90 3.83
N GLN A 72 4.80 -21.75 4.58
CA GLN A 72 5.25 -20.45 5.06
C GLN A 72 5.45 -19.48 3.90
N THR A 73 4.95 -18.28 4.09
CA THR A 73 4.94 -17.23 3.05
C THR A 73 5.48 -15.91 3.60
N VAL A 74 6.26 -15.22 2.81
CA VAL A 74 6.62 -13.81 3.00
C VAL A 74 5.97 -13.00 1.88
N ASP A 75 5.17 -12.00 2.22
CA ASP A 75 4.50 -11.11 1.26
C ASP A 75 5.00 -9.68 1.45
N ILE A 76 5.62 -9.11 0.41
CA ILE A 76 6.24 -7.78 0.44
C ILE A 76 5.51 -6.88 -0.55
N SER A 77 4.91 -5.81 -0.04
CA SER A 77 4.25 -4.80 -0.84
C SER A 77 4.94 -3.44 -0.69
N ARG A 78 4.87 -2.63 -1.71
CA ARG A 78 5.22 -1.22 -1.64
C ARG A 78 3.95 -0.39 -1.42
N GLN A 79 3.98 0.53 -0.47
CA GLN A 79 2.85 1.41 -0.18
C GLN A 79 2.41 2.15 -1.44
N TYR A 80 1.13 2.11 -1.73
CA TYR A 80 0.47 2.68 -2.91
C TYR A 80 0.78 2.01 -4.25
N ASP A 81 1.47 0.87 -4.28
CA ASP A 81 1.53 0.08 -5.50
C ASP A 81 0.13 -0.48 -5.81
N GLY A 82 -0.55 0.07 -6.80
CA GLY A 82 -1.95 -0.26 -7.09
C GLY A 82 -2.21 -1.73 -7.44
N TRP A 83 -1.18 -2.55 -7.71
CA TRP A 83 -1.38 -3.99 -7.84
C TRP A 83 -1.49 -4.70 -6.50
N SER A 84 -0.70 -4.29 -5.49
CA SER A 84 -0.58 -4.99 -4.21
C SER A 84 -1.06 -4.19 -3.01
N ASP A 85 -1.27 -2.88 -3.17
CA ASP A 85 -1.78 -1.95 -2.16
C ASP A 85 -2.83 -1.00 -2.78
N PHE A 86 -3.93 -1.57 -3.28
CA PHE A 86 -5.07 -0.85 -3.83
C PHE A 86 -6.03 -0.38 -2.72
N PRO A 87 -6.68 0.80 -2.87
CA PRO A 87 -7.62 1.33 -1.87
C PRO A 87 -8.73 0.35 -1.49
N THR A 88 -9.20 0.47 -0.26
CA THR A 88 -10.35 -0.28 0.25
C THR A 88 -11.66 0.27 -0.35
N ASN A 89 -11.76 1.61 -0.46
CA ASN A 89 -12.92 2.28 -1.05
C ASN A 89 -12.61 2.80 -2.45
N PRO A 90 -13.08 2.14 -3.52
CA PRO A 90 -12.87 2.57 -4.90
C PRO A 90 -13.76 3.75 -5.32
N LEU A 91 -14.53 4.37 -4.42
CA LEU A 91 -15.17 5.66 -4.66
C LEU A 91 -14.28 6.84 -4.22
N ASN A 92 -13.17 6.60 -3.56
CA ASN A 92 -12.16 7.63 -3.30
C ASN A 92 -11.27 7.82 -4.52
N VAL A 93 -11.72 8.69 -5.43
CA VAL A 93 -11.03 8.96 -6.70
C VAL A 93 -9.58 9.41 -6.51
N VAL A 94 -9.28 10.15 -5.42
CA VAL A 94 -7.91 10.60 -5.13
C VAL A 94 -7.01 9.42 -4.79
N ALA A 95 -7.50 8.47 -3.99
CA ALA A 95 -6.79 7.24 -3.67
C ALA A 95 -6.59 6.33 -4.90
N ASP A 96 -7.63 6.22 -5.75
CA ASP A 96 -7.57 5.41 -6.97
C ASP A 96 -6.57 5.98 -7.98
N LEU A 97 -6.57 7.30 -8.18
CA LEU A 97 -5.58 7.97 -9.03
C LEU A 97 -4.16 7.78 -8.48
N ASN A 98 -4.00 7.90 -7.16
CA ASN A 98 -2.71 7.66 -6.52
C ASN A 98 -2.23 6.21 -6.71
N ALA A 99 -3.12 5.22 -6.56
CA ALA A 99 -2.81 3.81 -6.81
C ALA A 99 -2.47 3.54 -8.29
N GLY A 100 -3.21 4.17 -9.22
CA GLY A 100 -2.91 4.12 -10.65
C GLY A 100 -1.52 4.69 -10.97
N MET A 101 -1.16 5.83 -10.37
CA MET A 101 0.19 6.39 -10.48
C MET A 101 1.23 5.49 -9.81
N GLY A 102 0.85 4.79 -8.71
CA GLY A 102 1.68 3.78 -8.07
C GLY A 102 2.03 2.60 -8.99
N ILE A 103 1.09 2.15 -9.81
CA ILE A 103 1.35 1.16 -10.85
C ILE A 103 2.43 1.65 -11.82
N LEU A 104 2.35 2.91 -12.24
CA LEU A 104 3.28 3.48 -13.22
C LEU A 104 4.68 3.74 -12.65
N TYR A 105 4.77 4.29 -11.44
CA TYR A 105 6.03 4.78 -10.88
C TYR A 105 6.68 3.87 -9.85
N LEU A 106 5.90 3.02 -9.18
CA LEU A 106 6.41 2.22 -8.06
C LEU A 106 6.57 0.74 -8.41
N HIS A 107 5.64 0.18 -9.18
CA HIS A 107 5.52 -1.26 -9.37
C HIS A 107 6.77 -1.92 -9.96
N GLY A 108 7.45 -1.26 -10.88
CA GLY A 108 8.70 -1.76 -11.49
C GLY A 108 9.95 -1.58 -10.61
N GLY A 109 9.86 -0.87 -9.48
CA GLY A 109 11.01 -0.38 -8.73
C GLY A 109 11.42 -1.18 -7.49
N TYR A 110 10.88 -2.37 -7.24
CA TYR A 110 11.18 -3.16 -6.04
C TYR A 110 12.64 -3.59 -5.93
N GLY A 111 13.33 -3.79 -7.06
CA GLY A 111 14.74 -4.19 -7.07
C GLY A 111 15.71 -3.16 -6.48
N SER A 112 15.24 -1.93 -6.21
CA SER A 112 16.05 -0.88 -5.58
C SER A 112 15.98 -0.89 -4.06
N PHE A 113 15.22 -1.80 -3.45
CA PHE A 113 15.00 -1.89 -2.01
C PHE A 113 15.51 -3.20 -1.44
N GLY A 114 16.00 -3.14 -0.19
CA GLY A 114 16.34 -4.31 0.63
C GLY A 114 15.31 -4.55 1.74
N MET A 115 15.46 -5.65 2.46
CA MET A 115 14.61 -5.95 3.63
C MET A 115 14.74 -4.90 4.75
N SER A 116 15.85 -4.16 4.79
CA SER A 116 16.05 -3.03 5.72
C SER A 116 15.13 -1.84 5.45
N ASP A 117 14.58 -1.75 4.23
CA ASP A 117 13.66 -0.68 3.83
C ASP A 117 12.19 -1.06 4.06
N ALA A 118 11.95 -2.32 4.45
CA ALA A 118 10.62 -2.86 4.65
C ALA A 118 10.26 -2.92 6.13
N ILE A 119 9.06 -2.47 6.48
CA ILE A 119 8.50 -2.52 7.83
C ILE A 119 7.66 -3.79 7.95
N LEU A 120 7.83 -4.51 9.05
CA LEU A 120 6.92 -5.60 9.41
C LEU A 120 5.55 -5.01 9.73
N GLN A 121 4.52 -5.42 8.97
CA GLN A 121 3.14 -4.99 9.22
C GLN A 121 2.41 -5.95 10.17
N ASP A 122 2.51 -7.24 9.90
CA ASP A 122 1.78 -8.27 10.66
C ASP A 122 2.30 -9.67 10.32
N GLN A 123 1.95 -10.63 11.16
CA GLN A 123 2.02 -12.05 10.88
C GLN A 123 0.61 -12.63 11.02
N TYR A 124 0.06 -13.14 9.92
CA TYR A 124 -1.30 -13.65 9.86
C TYR A 124 -1.31 -15.06 9.25
N GLY A 125 -1.73 -16.04 10.05
CA GLY A 125 -1.67 -17.45 9.65
C GLY A 125 -0.25 -17.89 9.31
N ASP A 126 -0.08 -18.45 8.13
CA ASP A 126 1.23 -18.91 7.61
C ASP A 126 2.06 -17.80 6.94
N THR A 127 1.58 -16.55 6.93
CA THR A 127 2.18 -15.48 6.12
C THR A 127 2.67 -14.31 6.98
N THR A 128 3.90 -13.87 6.71
CA THR A 128 4.49 -12.64 7.27
C THR A 128 4.41 -11.53 6.25
N TYR A 129 3.87 -10.38 6.62
CA TYR A 129 3.60 -9.24 5.75
C TYR A 129 4.56 -8.09 6.02
N TYR A 130 5.16 -7.60 4.94
CA TYR A 130 6.02 -6.42 4.96
C TYR A 130 5.49 -5.33 4.04
N LEU A 131 5.78 -4.08 4.40
CA LEU A 131 5.49 -2.91 3.57
C LEU A 131 6.76 -2.08 3.39
N ILE A 132 7.06 -1.71 2.16
CA ILE A 132 8.08 -0.71 1.83
C ILE A 132 7.36 0.64 1.75
N PRO A 133 7.62 1.58 2.67
CA PRO A 133 6.98 2.89 2.68
C PRO A 133 7.30 3.71 1.44
N THR A 134 6.39 4.59 1.04
CA THR A 134 6.56 5.48 -0.10
C THR A 134 6.56 6.94 0.36
N ARG A 135 7.74 7.57 0.30
CA ARG A 135 7.95 8.92 0.80
C ARG A 135 7.15 9.97 0.03
N THR A 136 7.24 9.99 -1.29
CA THR A 136 6.48 10.90 -2.14
C THR A 136 5.27 10.17 -2.68
N LEU A 137 4.07 10.73 -2.50
CA LEU A 137 2.87 10.14 -3.10
C LEU A 137 3.03 9.94 -4.60
N PRO A 138 2.69 8.76 -5.15
CA PRO A 138 2.74 8.52 -6.58
C PRO A 138 2.06 9.61 -7.42
N LEU A 139 0.93 10.11 -6.94
CA LEU A 139 0.17 11.19 -7.60
C LEU A 139 0.98 12.49 -7.70
N LEU A 140 1.92 12.74 -6.80
CA LEU A 140 2.76 13.93 -6.78
C LEU A 140 4.12 13.73 -7.45
N ILE A 141 4.49 12.52 -7.88
CA ILE A 141 5.76 12.29 -8.57
C ILE A 141 5.92 13.16 -9.82
N PRO A 142 4.91 13.31 -10.72
CA PRO A 142 5.04 14.20 -11.87
C PRO A 142 5.28 15.67 -11.48
N VAL A 143 4.65 16.11 -10.38
CA VAL A 143 4.88 17.46 -9.83
C VAL A 143 6.33 17.58 -9.35
N ALA A 144 6.81 16.61 -8.58
CA ALA A 144 8.17 16.60 -8.04
C ALA A 144 9.25 16.59 -9.13
N GLN A 145 8.94 16.10 -10.33
CA GLN A 145 9.85 16.06 -11.46
C GLN A 145 10.03 17.42 -12.19
N VAL A 146 9.20 18.43 -11.88
CA VAL A 146 9.36 19.77 -12.42
C VAL A 146 10.63 20.41 -11.83
N PRO A 147 11.61 20.83 -12.66
CA PRO A 147 12.86 21.36 -12.14
C PRO A 147 12.67 22.56 -11.20
N VAL A 148 13.45 22.62 -10.15
CA VAL A 148 13.55 23.69 -9.15
C VAL A 148 12.33 23.79 -8.23
N VAL A 149 11.13 24.02 -8.78
CA VAL A 149 9.91 24.27 -7.98
C VAL A 149 9.15 22.99 -7.62
N GLY A 150 9.34 21.93 -8.40
CA GLY A 150 8.58 20.71 -8.27
C GLY A 150 8.72 19.99 -6.91
N PRO A 151 9.93 19.76 -6.42
CA PRO A 151 10.13 19.14 -5.11
C PRO A 151 9.45 19.93 -3.98
N VAL A 152 9.60 21.26 -3.96
CA VAL A 152 8.97 22.15 -2.96
C VAL A 152 7.44 22.06 -3.02
N LEU A 153 6.88 22.08 -4.23
CA LEU A 153 5.44 21.96 -4.41
C LEU A 153 4.93 20.58 -3.98
N ALA A 154 5.63 19.52 -4.36
CA ALA A 154 5.26 18.16 -3.96
C ALA A 154 5.30 17.99 -2.44
N ASP A 155 6.36 18.43 -1.78
CA ASP A 155 6.49 18.36 -0.32
C ASP A 155 5.47 19.25 0.41
N THR A 156 5.08 20.37 -0.20
CA THR A 156 4.02 21.25 0.33
C THR A 156 2.64 20.58 0.24
N LEU A 157 2.34 19.93 -0.88
CA LEU A 157 1.04 19.33 -1.14
C LEU A 157 0.88 17.93 -0.51
N ASP A 158 1.98 17.22 -0.26
CA ASP A 158 1.95 15.82 0.18
C ASP A 158 1.12 15.61 1.45
N PRO A 159 1.27 16.35 2.57
CA PRO A 159 0.54 16.05 3.79
C PRO A 159 -0.99 16.07 3.61
N VAL A 160 -1.53 17.08 2.96
CA VAL A 160 -2.96 17.20 2.71
C VAL A 160 -3.44 16.12 1.73
N THR A 161 -2.72 15.93 0.63
CA THR A 161 -3.06 14.93 -0.37
C THR A 161 -2.98 13.52 0.22
N ARG A 162 -2.01 13.25 1.09
CA ARG A 162 -1.84 11.96 1.77
C ARG A 162 -3.03 11.65 2.68
N VAL A 163 -3.53 12.62 3.45
CA VAL A 163 -4.74 12.43 4.26
C VAL A 163 -5.93 12.06 3.38
N LEU A 164 -6.10 12.71 2.23
CA LEU A 164 -7.19 12.40 1.30
C LEU A 164 -7.01 11.02 0.64
N VAL A 165 -5.79 10.65 0.30
CA VAL A 165 -5.46 9.31 -0.23
C VAL A 165 -5.73 8.24 0.83
N GLU A 166 -5.17 8.38 2.04
CA GLU A 166 -5.35 7.41 3.13
C GLU A 166 -6.81 7.26 3.57
N ALA A 167 -7.65 8.28 3.37
CA ALA A 167 -9.09 8.17 3.57
C ALA A 167 -9.76 7.08 2.70
N GLY A 168 -9.11 6.61 1.66
CA GLY A 168 -9.55 5.46 0.83
C GLY A 168 -9.08 4.10 1.34
N TYR A 169 -8.18 4.06 2.34
CA TYR A 169 -7.57 2.83 2.84
C TYR A 169 -8.04 2.49 4.25
N ASN A 170 -8.40 1.24 4.49
CA ASN A 170 -8.60 0.73 5.85
C ASN A 170 -7.32 0.04 6.33
N ARG A 171 -6.45 0.83 6.96
CA ARG A 171 -5.16 0.35 7.51
C ARG A 171 -5.31 -0.38 8.85
N THR A 172 -6.49 -0.36 9.48
CA THR A 172 -6.74 -1.04 10.75
C THR A 172 -6.99 -2.54 10.59
N VAL A 173 -7.28 -2.98 9.36
CA VAL A 173 -7.47 -4.39 9.03
C VAL A 173 -6.12 -5.00 8.66
N SER A 174 -5.78 -6.15 9.28
CA SER A 174 -4.56 -6.90 8.96
C SER A 174 -4.36 -7.09 7.45
N PRO A 175 -3.13 -6.97 6.94
CA PRO A 175 -2.83 -7.26 5.54
C PRO A 175 -3.15 -8.71 5.15
N GLY A 176 -3.23 -9.63 6.11
CA GLY A 176 -3.60 -11.03 5.91
C GLY A 176 -5.10 -11.31 5.85
N THR A 177 -5.96 -10.33 6.14
CA THR A 177 -7.41 -10.52 6.11
C THR A 177 -7.97 -10.27 4.71
N PRO A 178 -8.58 -11.29 4.06
CA PRO A 178 -9.21 -11.10 2.75
C PRO A 178 -10.25 -9.98 2.77
N THR A 179 -9.98 -8.90 2.02
CA THR A 179 -10.78 -7.68 2.07
C THR A 179 -11.13 -7.22 0.66
N LYS A 180 -12.40 -7.43 0.26
CA LYS A 180 -12.93 -6.93 -0.99
C LYS A 180 -13.06 -5.40 -0.97
N ALA A 181 -13.28 -4.82 -2.14
CA ALA A 181 -13.65 -3.42 -2.27
C ALA A 181 -14.92 -3.09 -1.46
N GLN A 182 -14.87 -2.02 -0.67
CA GLN A 182 -15.94 -1.58 0.22
C GLN A 182 -16.39 -0.17 -0.19
N PHE A 183 -17.42 -0.12 -1.01
CA PHE A 183 -17.96 1.14 -1.55
C PHE A 183 -18.58 2.05 -0.48
N THR A 184 -18.88 1.51 0.69
CA THR A 184 -19.44 2.25 1.84
C THR A 184 -18.43 2.50 2.95
N TYR A 185 -17.17 2.16 2.73
CA TYR A 185 -16.11 2.49 3.70
C TYR A 185 -15.83 3.99 3.69
N PHE A 186 -15.95 4.60 4.86
CA PHE A 186 -15.53 5.99 5.10
C PHE A 186 -14.69 6.02 6.40
N PRO A 187 -13.61 6.77 6.42
CA PRO A 187 -12.85 6.97 7.65
C PRO A 187 -13.67 7.72 8.69
N ASN A 188 -13.25 7.65 9.95
CA ASN A 188 -13.87 8.45 11.00
C ASN A 188 -13.75 9.95 10.63
N PRO A 189 -14.88 10.69 10.53
CA PRO A 189 -14.86 12.09 10.09
C PRO A 189 -14.14 13.02 11.07
N VAL A 190 -14.12 12.70 12.35
CA VAL A 190 -13.35 13.48 13.36
C VAL A 190 -11.87 13.28 13.13
N ALA A 191 -11.41 12.03 12.98
CA ALA A 191 -10.02 11.73 12.68
C ALA A 191 -9.58 12.38 11.35
N LEU A 192 -10.42 12.30 10.31
CA LEU A 192 -10.14 12.95 9.02
C LEU A 192 -9.97 14.45 9.19
N GLY A 193 -10.87 15.12 9.92
CA GLY A 193 -10.79 16.57 10.20
C GLY A 193 -9.53 16.93 10.99
N THR A 194 -9.20 16.15 12.03
CA THR A 194 -8.00 16.35 12.83
C THR A 194 -6.74 16.20 11.98
N ASN A 195 -6.67 15.15 11.17
CA ASN A 195 -5.53 14.90 10.29
C ASN A 195 -5.36 16.03 9.25
N LEU A 196 -6.44 16.55 8.68
CA LEU A 196 -6.39 17.70 7.77
C LEU A 196 -5.92 18.96 8.48
N ALA A 197 -6.37 19.21 9.72
CA ALA A 197 -5.94 20.37 10.52
C ALA A 197 -4.44 20.33 10.81
N VAL A 198 -3.84 19.17 10.98
CA VAL A 198 -2.38 18.99 11.14
C VAL A 198 -1.66 19.03 9.79
N ALA A 199 -2.26 18.49 8.74
CA ALA A 199 -1.64 18.39 7.42
C ALA A 199 -1.38 19.75 6.78
N VAL A 200 -2.29 20.72 6.94
CA VAL A 200 -2.15 22.06 6.35
C VAL A 200 -0.90 22.79 6.85
N PRO A 201 -0.69 23.01 8.16
CA PRO A 201 0.54 23.65 8.64
C PRO A 201 1.78 22.79 8.36
N THR A 202 1.68 21.47 8.35
CA THR A 202 2.78 20.57 7.98
C THR A 202 3.24 20.81 6.54
N GLY A 203 2.30 20.95 5.61
CA GLY A 203 2.61 21.24 4.21
C GLY A 203 3.27 22.61 4.04
N VAL A 204 2.78 23.63 4.72
CA VAL A 204 3.41 24.98 4.73
C VAL A 204 4.85 24.89 5.25
N ASP A 205 5.05 24.23 6.39
CA ASP A 205 6.38 24.03 6.97
C ASP A 205 7.32 23.27 6.06
N ASN A 206 6.83 22.24 5.35
CA ASN A 206 7.64 21.50 4.40
C ASN A 206 8.14 22.44 3.29
N GLY A 207 7.23 23.17 2.63
CA GLY A 207 7.58 24.07 1.53
C GLY A 207 8.50 25.21 1.97
N VAL A 208 8.24 25.82 3.12
CA VAL A 208 9.11 26.87 3.68
C VAL A 208 10.48 26.28 4.04
N SER A 209 10.51 25.12 4.69
CA SER A 209 11.76 24.47 5.09
C SER A 209 12.65 24.10 3.89
N ASP A 210 12.05 23.69 2.77
CA ASP A 210 12.81 23.35 1.57
C ASP A 210 13.52 24.57 0.95
N VAL A 211 12.98 25.77 1.18
CA VAL A 211 13.56 27.02 0.66
C VAL A 211 14.45 27.72 1.68
N THR A 212 14.05 27.73 2.95
CA THR A 212 14.68 28.58 3.99
C THR A 212 15.41 27.80 5.08
N GLY A 213 15.18 26.48 5.18
CA GLY A 213 15.67 25.65 6.27
C GLY A 213 14.92 25.83 7.60
N THR A 214 13.83 26.62 7.64
CA THR A 214 13.05 26.90 8.85
C THR A 214 11.63 26.34 8.75
N ARG A 215 11.01 26.05 9.90
CA ARG A 215 9.64 25.53 10.01
C ARG A 215 8.80 26.48 10.92
N PRO A 216 8.24 27.57 10.36
CA PRO A 216 7.57 28.61 11.17
C PRO A 216 6.36 28.11 11.97
N PRO A 217 5.45 27.28 11.43
CA PRO A 217 4.39 26.63 12.22
C PRO A 217 4.90 25.62 13.26
N GLY A 218 6.18 25.20 13.20
CA GLY A 218 6.79 24.32 14.19
C GLY A 218 6.37 22.86 14.10
N THR A 219 5.83 22.41 12.97
CA THR A 219 5.47 21.00 12.73
C THR A 219 6.71 20.15 12.49
N GLN A 220 6.56 18.84 12.60
CA GLN A 220 7.61 17.89 12.25
C GLN A 220 7.37 17.33 10.85
N ARG A 221 8.45 17.11 10.10
CA ARG A 221 8.36 16.38 8.84
C ARG A 221 8.04 14.91 9.17
N PRO A 222 7.09 14.28 8.46
CA PRO A 222 6.82 12.84 8.63
C PRO A 222 8.10 12.02 8.52
N GLY A 223 8.20 10.96 9.32
CA GLY A 223 9.34 10.05 9.30
C GLY A 223 9.52 9.33 7.96
N PRO A 224 10.66 8.62 7.77
CA PRO A 224 10.98 7.92 6.51
C PRO A 224 10.05 6.74 6.21
N ASP A 225 9.35 6.23 7.21
CA ASP A 225 8.34 5.17 7.08
C ASP A 225 7.09 5.59 6.32
N GLY A 226 6.96 6.87 6.00
CA GLY A 226 5.98 7.42 5.06
C GLY A 226 4.51 7.03 5.32
N ALA A 227 4.31 6.07 6.19
CA ALA A 227 2.99 5.63 6.63
C ALA A 227 2.36 6.67 7.54
N GLY A 228 3.18 7.44 8.22
CA GLY A 228 2.79 8.40 9.19
C GLY A 228 2.20 9.66 8.58
N GLY A 229 2.86 10.61 8.55
CA GLY A 229 2.27 11.89 8.30
C GLY A 229 1.13 12.13 9.30
N PRO A 230 0.24 13.04 8.99
CA PRO A 230 -0.86 13.37 9.90
C PRO A 230 -1.86 12.23 10.18
N ALA A 231 -1.88 11.19 9.35
CA ALA A 231 -2.79 10.05 9.54
C ALA A 231 -2.38 9.13 10.71
N GLU A 232 -1.11 9.14 11.10
CA GLU A 232 -0.59 8.29 12.18
C GLU A 232 -1.02 8.77 13.58
N VAL A 233 -1.32 10.05 13.73
CA VAL A 233 -1.81 10.63 14.99
C VAL A 233 -3.19 10.07 15.38
N ALA A 234 -3.95 9.57 14.42
CA ALA A 234 -5.30 9.02 14.64
C ALA A 234 -5.30 7.51 14.96
N ALA A 235 -4.17 6.82 14.83
CA ALA A 235 -4.07 5.38 15.08
C ALA A 235 -3.68 5.04 16.54
N THR A 236 -3.41 6.05 17.37
CA THR A 236 -2.96 5.86 18.76
C THR A 236 -4.04 6.16 19.81
N GLU A 237 -5.27 6.35 19.41
CA GLU A 237 -6.46 6.43 20.25
C GLU A 237 -7.48 5.35 19.81
#